data_eab09db0425d3a98ab13ee7978b382c2
#
_entry.id   eab09db0425d3a98ab13ee7978b382c2
#
_cell.length_a   1.000
_cell.length_b   1.000
_cell.length_c   1.000
_cell.angle_alpha   90.00
_cell.angle_beta   90.00
_cell.angle_gamma   90.00
#
_symmetry.space_group_name_H-M   'P 1'
#
loop_
_entity.id
_entity.type
_entity.pdbx_description
1 polymer ?
#
loop_
_entity_poly.entity_id
_entity_poly.type
_entity_poly.pdbx_seq_one_letter_code
_entity_poly.pdbx_strand_id
1 'polypeptide(L)'
;MRRERKNRIGMGILGFVMALALFAAPAAGGEIDDLKAQIKALMERLEALEAREKKMKADMMAAQEAARKKAVATGDFPGSWKMPGSNTSVSFSGYVKLDAIHDFDQDLGDSFFIYDWGGGGSAIALDGGTSEPKTSLHARQTRLRFDSLTPTGAGQLKTRIETDFYGGGNALRMRHAYASLGPVLAGQTWSTIMDENTYADTVDFEGPVGVIAVRRPQVRYSQAMGKNLTMQVALEDPNAPTILTASGTVSSKERMPNLLAALRLSTGWGAINVSGLLGQVRYEAGAVEEDLAITALHLGANIGLGKDTRLWGTFNVGQGGLDKTMLGASAAAVLDANNELEALDSMGGFVGLTHNWSGSLSSGFYYGWVENDFEESAKAAHPSLSQSLQSIHANVWWSPAPKMRVGFEYMHGWRETNGGDEGDAARLQLGLVYSF
;
A
#
# COMPACT_ATOMS: atom_id res chain seq x y z
N MET A 1 -18.14 -44.63 21.24
CA MET A 1 -18.73 -45.55 22.24
C MET A 1 -20.19 -45.33 22.59
N ARG A 2 -20.86 -44.22 22.29
CA ARG A 2 -22.29 -44.00 22.64
C ARG A 2 -23.29 -44.38 21.52
N ARG A 3 -22.83 -44.63 20.30
CA ARG A 3 -23.67 -44.95 19.10
C ARG A 3 -23.89 -46.45 18.88
N GLU A 4 -23.01 -47.32 19.34
CA GLU A 4 -23.17 -48.78 19.19
C GLU A 4 -24.13 -49.41 20.22
N ARG A 5 -24.43 -48.73 21.35
CA ARG A 5 -25.37 -49.25 22.36
C ARG A 5 -26.85 -49.15 21.94
N LYS A 6 -27.23 -48.23 21.04
CA LYS A 6 -28.63 -48.08 20.60
C LYS A 6 -29.08 -49.15 19.63
N ASN A 7 -28.20 -49.68 18.78
CA ASN A 7 -28.58 -50.72 17.80
C ASN A 7 -28.69 -52.12 18.47
N ARG A 8 -28.04 -52.36 19.60
CA ARG A 8 -28.18 -53.64 20.33
C ARG A 8 -29.45 -53.75 21.16
N ILE A 9 -30.05 -52.61 21.53
CA ILE A 9 -31.33 -52.60 22.29
C ILE A 9 -32.51 -52.88 21.34
N GLY A 10 -32.47 -52.42 20.10
CA GLY A 10 -33.51 -52.68 19.09
C GLY A 10 -33.61 -54.16 18.69
N MET A 11 -32.47 -54.86 18.52
CA MET A 11 -32.44 -56.29 18.19
C MET A 11 -32.84 -57.20 19.39
N GLY A 12 -32.59 -56.75 20.66
CA GLY A 12 -32.98 -57.47 21.83
C GLY A 12 -34.50 -57.48 22.10
N ILE A 13 -35.19 -56.39 21.75
CA ILE A 13 -36.65 -56.27 21.90
C ILE A 13 -37.40 -57.09 20.85
N LEU A 14 -36.89 -57.15 19.61
CA LEU A 14 -37.50 -57.96 18.53
C LEU A 14 -37.40 -59.47 18.82
N GLY A 15 -36.25 -59.90 19.42
CA GLY A 15 -36.08 -61.29 19.85
C GLY A 15 -37.00 -61.74 21.06
N PHE A 16 -37.34 -60.78 21.90
CA PHE A 16 -38.20 -61.07 23.10
C PHE A 16 -39.69 -61.10 22.71
N VAL A 17 -40.15 -60.33 21.76
CA VAL A 17 -41.54 -60.35 21.24
C VAL A 17 -41.80 -61.65 20.47
N MET A 18 -40.84 -62.20 19.72
CA MET A 18 -40.98 -63.48 19.01
C MET A 18 -41.00 -64.68 19.97
N ALA A 19 -40.35 -64.62 21.14
CA ALA A 19 -40.36 -65.72 22.13
C ALA A 19 -41.66 -65.78 22.93
N LEU A 20 -42.38 -64.68 23.13
CA LEU A 20 -43.68 -64.67 23.85
C LEU A 20 -44.84 -65.16 22.97
N ALA A 21 -44.76 -65.20 21.69
CA ALA A 21 -45.79 -65.69 20.76
C ALA A 21 -45.84 -67.24 20.67
N LEU A 22 -44.90 -67.96 21.26
CA LEU A 22 -44.77 -69.43 21.22
C LEU A 22 -45.39 -70.12 22.42
N PHE A 23 -45.90 -69.40 23.43
CA PHE A 23 -46.45 -70.00 24.69
C PHE A 23 -47.94 -69.66 24.91
N ALA A 24 -48.73 -69.24 23.94
CA ALA A 24 -50.16 -69.06 24.10
C ALA A 24 -50.91 -70.34 23.65
N ALA A 25 -51.70 -70.93 24.53
CA ALA A 25 -52.58 -72.12 24.34
C ALA A 25 -53.66 -71.80 23.24
N PRO A 26 -54.31 -72.80 22.66
CA PRO A 26 -55.07 -72.64 21.40
C PRO A 26 -56.35 -71.85 21.62
N ALA A 27 -56.42 -70.68 21.18
CA ALA A 27 -57.62 -69.91 21.02
C ALA A 27 -57.66 -69.39 19.55
N ALA A 28 -58.74 -69.83 18.87
CA ALA A 28 -59.24 -69.29 17.55
C ALA A 28 -58.19 -68.95 16.48
N GLY A 29 -58.07 -69.75 15.44
CA GLY A 29 -57.12 -69.65 14.36
C GLY A 29 -57.18 -68.30 13.52
N GLY A 30 -58.18 -67.49 13.78
CA GLY A 30 -58.31 -66.17 13.10
C GLY A 30 -57.49 -65.02 13.70
N GLU A 31 -57.35 -64.98 15.04
CA GLU A 31 -56.59 -63.91 15.74
C GLU A 31 -55.09 -64.04 15.58
N ILE A 32 -54.55 -65.26 15.48
CA ILE A 32 -53.14 -65.49 15.23
C ILE A 32 -52.72 -65.10 13.80
N ASP A 33 -53.55 -65.34 12.84
CA ASP A 33 -53.29 -65.03 11.46
C ASP A 33 -53.41 -63.49 11.20
N ASP A 34 -54.32 -62.84 11.89
CA ASP A 34 -54.43 -61.40 11.92
C ASP A 34 -53.22 -60.72 12.55
N LEU A 35 -52.75 -61.26 13.65
CA LEU A 35 -51.53 -60.79 14.33
C LEU A 35 -50.24 -61.00 13.50
N LYS A 36 -50.15 -62.12 12.77
CA LYS A 36 -49.03 -62.33 11.77
C LYS A 36 -49.10 -61.36 10.62
N ALA A 37 -50.33 -61.07 10.12
CA ALA A 37 -50.47 -60.07 9.05
C ALA A 37 -50.09 -58.66 9.51
N GLN A 38 -50.44 -58.26 10.75
CA GLN A 38 -50.05 -56.99 11.35
C GLN A 38 -48.52 -56.93 11.59
N ILE A 39 -47.89 -58.00 12.07
CA ILE A 39 -46.43 -58.06 12.24
C ILE A 39 -45.74 -57.90 10.88
N LYS A 40 -46.21 -58.59 9.84
CA LYS A 40 -45.66 -58.47 8.50
C LYS A 40 -45.76 -57.04 7.93
N ALA A 41 -46.95 -56.42 8.09
CA ALA A 41 -47.16 -55.04 7.68
C ALA A 41 -46.26 -54.03 8.46
N LEU A 42 -46.04 -54.27 9.77
CA LEU A 42 -45.13 -53.45 10.58
C LEU A 42 -43.68 -53.65 10.16
N MET A 43 -43.27 -54.87 9.82
CA MET A 43 -41.90 -55.12 9.31
C MET A 43 -41.69 -54.42 7.95
N GLU A 44 -42.61 -54.54 7.01
CA GLU A 44 -42.55 -53.84 5.72
C GLU A 44 -42.47 -52.31 5.92
N ARG A 45 -43.26 -51.80 6.89
CA ARG A 45 -43.21 -50.34 7.22
C ARG A 45 -41.90 -49.93 7.88
N LEU A 46 -41.31 -50.80 8.72
CA LEU A 46 -39.99 -50.59 9.34
C LEU A 46 -38.90 -50.53 8.25
N GLU A 47 -38.89 -51.52 7.33
CA GLU A 47 -37.92 -51.56 6.24
C GLU A 47 -38.04 -50.32 5.33
N ALA A 48 -39.28 -49.90 5.05
CA ALA A 48 -39.54 -48.68 4.30
C ALA A 48 -39.06 -47.42 5.00
N LEU A 49 -39.20 -47.32 6.33
CA LEU A 49 -38.68 -46.23 7.15
C LEU A 49 -37.18 -46.23 7.22
N GLU A 50 -36.56 -47.40 7.39
CA GLU A 50 -35.09 -47.52 7.35
C GLU A 50 -34.50 -47.15 6.00
N ALA A 51 -35.10 -47.58 4.92
CA ALA A 51 -34.72 -47.20 3.56
C ALA A 51 -34.86 -45.67 3.33
N ARG A 52 -35.93 -45.08 3.85
CA ARG A 52 -36.17 -43.63 3.79
C ARG A 52 -35.17 -42.85 4.63
N GLU A 53 -34.86 -43.32 5.82
CA GLU A 53 -33.82 -42.73 6.70
C GLU A 53 -32.43 -42.79 6.03
N LYS A 54 -32.08 -43.94 5.45
CA LYS A 54 -30.81 -44.13 4.73
C LYS A 54 -30.70 -43.19 3.51
N LYS A 55 -31.79 -43.05 2.74
CA LYS A 55 -31.84 -42.10 1.61
C LYS A 55 -31.71 -40.68 2.09
N MET A 56 -32.45 -40.26 3.11
CA MET A 56 -32.40 -38.91 3.68
C MET A 56 -31.00 -38.57 4.23
N LYS A 57 -30.30 -39.52 4.87
CA LYS A 57 -28.90 -39.34 5.29
C LYS A 57 -27.97 -39.19 4.11
N ALA A 58 -28.13 -39.95 3.05
CA ALA A 58 -27.33 -39.84 1.83
C ALA A 58 -27.55 -38.49 1.14
N ASP A 59 -28.81 -38.05 0.98
CA ASP A 59 -29.17 -36.76 0.41
C ASP A 59 -28.63 -35.59 1.23
N MET A 60 -28.67 -35.69 2.56
CA MET A 60 -28.14 -34.67 3.45
C MET A 60 -26.60 -34.62 3.40
N MET A 61 -25.90 -35.74 3.27
CA MET A 61 -24.46 -35.77 3.08
C MET A 61 -24.06 -35.18 1.71
N ALA A 62 -24.80 -35.53 0.67
CA ALA A 62 -24.57 -34.96 -0.66
C ALA A 62 -24.82 -33.43 -0.70
N ALA A 63 -25.89 -32.96 -0.06
CA ALA A 63 -26.16 -31.54 0.08
C ALA A 63 -25.08 -30.79 0.89
N GLN A 64 -24.59 -31.40 1.98
CA GLN A 64 -23.53 -30.87 2.81
C GLN A 64 -22.20 -30.83 2.05
N GLU A 65 -21.90 -31.84 1.25
CA GLU A 65 -20.70 -31.84 0.40
C GLU A 65 -20.80 -30.82 -0.73
N ALA A 66 -21.97 -30.68 -1.38
CA ALA A 66 -22.21 -29.64 -2.37
C ALA A 66 -22.11 -28.22 -1.77
N ALA A 67 -22.62 -28.01 -0.56
CA ALA A 67 -22.46 -26.75 0.17
C ALA A 67 -21.02 -26.48 0.53
N ARG A 68 -20.25 -27.52 0.94
CA ARG A 68 -18.80 -27.41 1.23
C ARG A 68 -17.99 -27.08 -0.02
N LYS A 69 -18.34 -27.63 -1.19
CA LYS A 69 -17.71 -27.29 -2.47
C LYS A 69 -18.02 -25.86 -2.93
N LYS A 70 -19.13 -25.29 -2.51
CA LYS A 70 -19.52 -23.88 -2.75
C LYS A 70 -18.97 -22.92 -1.70
N ALA A 71 -18.55 -23.41 -0.54
CA ALA A 71 -17.97 -22.56 0.50
C ALA A 71 -16.63 -21.99 0.03
N VAL A 72 -16.45 -20.68 0.24
CA VAL A 72 -15.17 -20.00 -0.03
C VAL A 72 -14.10 -20.58 0.90
N ALA A 73 -13.11 -21.25 0.34
CA ALA A 73 -12.00 -21.81 1.10
C ALA A 73 -11.02 -20.70 1.52
N THR A 74 -10.45 -20.82 2.72
CA THR A 74 -9.37 -19.93 3.19
C THR A 74 -8.18 -19.96 2.21
N GLY A 75 -7.64 -18.80 1.90
CA GLY A 75 -6.48 -18.65 1.02
C GLY A 75 -5.15 -18.91 1.72
N ASP A 76 -4.06 -18.75 0.98
CA ASP A 76 -2.69 -19.08 1.42
C ASP A 76 -2.00 -17.93 2.17
N PHE A 77 -2.64 -16.77 2.32
CA PHE A 77 -2.12 -15.64 3.07
C PHE A 77 -3.23 -14.95 3.90
N PRO A 78 -2.88 -14.20 4.95
CA PRO A 78 -3.86 -13.62 5.87
C PRO A 78 -4.91 -12.76 5.16
N GLY A 79 -6.19 -12.96 5.50
CA GLY A 79 -7.32 -12.22 4.92
C GLY A 79 -7.70 -12.65 3.49
N SER A 80 -7.04 -13.68 2.94
CA SER A 80 -7.35 -14.15 1.58
C SER A 80 -8.32 -15.33 1.57
N TRP A 81 -8.93 -15.54 0.39
CA TRP A 81 -9.75 -16.73 0.09
C TRP A 81 -9.35 -17.31 -1.27
N LYS A 82 -9.61 -18.59 -1.47
CA LYS A 82 -9.39 -19.27 -2.76
C LYS A 82 -10.45 -18.84 -3.78
N MET A 83 -10.03 -18.48 -4.95
CA MET A 83 -10.96 -18.32 -6.09
C MET A 83 -11.58 -19.68 -6.44
N PRO A 84 -12.92 -19.78 -6.59
CA PRO A 84 -13.56 -21.03 -6.96
C PRO A 84 -12.96 -21.64 -8.23
N GLY A 85 -12.65 -22.94 -8.18
CA GLY A 85 -12.10 -23.69 -9.33
C GLY A 85 -10.62 -23.37 -9.65
N SER A 86 -9.89 -22.67 -8.78
CA SER A 86 -8.48 -22.37 -8.99
C SER A 86 -7.65 -22.56 -7.71
N ASN A 87 -6.32 -22.59 -7.88
CA ASN A 87 -5.37 -22.56 -6.76
C ASN A 87 -4.97 -21.13 -6.36
N THR A 88 -5.55 -20.11 -6.98
CA THR A 88 -5.26 -18.71 -6.71
C THR A 88 -5.96 -18.26 -5.44
N SER A 89 -5.18 -17.70 -4.51
CA SER A 89 -5.67 -16.99 -3.35
C SER A 89 -5.78 -15.51 -3.65
N VAL A 90 -6.86 -14.86 -3.25
CA VAL A 90 -7.09 -13.43 -3.47
C VAL A 90 -7.53 -12.75 -2.19
N SER A 91 -7.20 -11.45 -2.03
CA SER A 91 -7.75 -10.60 -0.98
C SER A 91 -8.14 -9.25 -1.54
N PHE A 92 -9.14 -8.65 -0.91
CA PHE A 92 -9.52 -7.27 -1.11
C PHE A 92 -9.38 -6.54 0.22
N SER A 93 -8.67 -5.43 0.23
CA SER A 93 -8.36 -4.66 1.44
C SER A 93 -8.21 -3.19 1.12
N GLY A 94 -8.02 -2.37 2.13
CA GLY A 94 -7.84 -0.95 1.95
C GLY A 94 -8.22 -0.17 3.18
N TYR A 95 -8.49 1.09 2.98
CA TYR A 95 -9.05 1.96 4.01
C TYR A 95 -9.88 3.09 3.41
N VAL A 96 -10.84 3.56 4.16
CA VAL A 96 -11.51 4.84 3.91
C VAL A 96 -10.81 5.88 4.76
N LYS A 97 -10.46 7.03 4.18
CA LYS A 97 -9.93 8.17 4.91
C LYS A 97 -10.73 9.43 4.59
N LEU A 98 -11.11 10.17 5.62
CA LEU A 98 -11.61 11.53 5.54
C LEU A 98 -10.53 12.47 6.08
N ASP A 99 -10.17 13.46 5.31
CA ASP A 99 -9.31 14.57 5.71
C ASP A 99 -10.13 15.83 5.83
N ALA A 100 -9.97 16.55 6.97
CA ALA A 100 -10.45 17.89 7.18
C ALA A 100 -9.22 18.79 7.36
N ILE A 101 -9.08 19.78 6.50
CA ILE A 101 -7.89 20.61 6.35
C ILE A 101 -8.28 22.06 6.56
N HIS A 102 -7.46 22.79 7.33
CA HIS A 102 -7.54 24.23 7.48
C HIS A 102 -6.18 24.86 7.21
N ASP A 103 -6.08 25.58 6.11
CA ASP A 103 -4.97 26.43 5.77
C ASP A 103 -5.18 27.81 6.38
N PHE A 104 -4.17 28.32 7.11
CA PHE A 104 -4.32 29.60 7.83
C PHE A 104 -4.09 30.79 6.92
N ASP A 105 -3.19 30.65 5.94
CA ASP A 105 -2.67 31.78 5.19
C ASP A 105 -3.10 31.74 3.72
N GLN A 106 -3.21 30.54 3.14
CA GLN A 106 -3.50 30.36 1.72
C GLN A 106 -3.94 28.94 1.40
N ASP A 107 -4.61 28.73 0.27
CA ASP A 107 -4.97 27.39 -0.23
C ASP A 107 -3.74 26.61 -0.67
N LEU A 108 -3.30 25.63 0.15
CA LEU A 108 -2.19 24.74 -0.15
C LEU A 108 -2.61 23.46 -0.90
N GLY A 109 -3.87 23.37 -1.29
CA GLY A 109 -4.42 22.18 -1.97
C GLY A 109 -4.78 21.04 -1.03
N ASP A 110 -4.99 19.84 -1.58
CA ASP A 110 -5.49 18.66 -0.86
C ASP A 110 -4.43 17.89 -0.07
N SER A 111 -3.16 18.15 -0.31
CA SER A 111 -2.01 17.69 0.46
C SER A 111 -1.08 18.88 0.71
N PHE A 112 -0.13 18.74 1.63
CA PHE A 112 0.73 19.84 2.01
C PHE A 112 1.83 20.08 0.97
N PHE A 113 1.47 20.74 -0.14
CA PHE A 113 2.40 21.07 -1.22
C PHE A 113 3.10 22.38 -0.97
N ILE A 114 4.32 22.35 -0.48
CA ILE A 114 5.17 23.53 -0.33
C ILE A 114 6.24 23.61 -1.42
N TYR A 115 6.17 22.76 -2.41
CA TYR A 115 7.15 22.63 -3.49
C TYR A 115 6.52 22.77 -4.87
N ASP A 116 7.36 23.10 -5.83
CA ASP A 116 7.00 23.21 -7.23
C ASP A 116 7.55 22.01 -8.02
N TRP A 117 6.68 21.25 -8.67
CA TRP A 117 7.08 20.18 -9.58
C TRP A 117 7.43 20.75 -10.97
N GLY A 118 8.56 21.47 -11.08
CA GLY A 118 9.07 21.89 -12.37
C GLY A 118 8.21 22.91 -13.11
N GLY A 119 7.79 23.97 -12.44
CA GLY A 119 7.21 25.16 -13.07
C GLY A 119 5.70 25.28 -13.04
N GLY A 120 5.03 24.70 -12.06
CA GLY A 120 3.57 24.66 -12.03
C GLY A 120 2.85 25.04 -10.77
N GLY A 121 3.39 25.87 -9.91
CA GLY A 121 2.58 26.37 -8.82
C GLY A 121 2.83 25.70 -7.50
N SER A 122 3.65 26.30 -6.77
CA SER A 122 3.76 26.07 -5.42
C SER A 122 2.67 26.63 -4.66
N ALA A 123 2.45 26.01 -3.89
CA ALA A 123 2.08 26.03 -2.69
C ALA A 123 2.28 27.27 -1.83
N ILE A 124 3.42 27.65 -1.42
CA ILE A 124 3.62 28.79 -0.56
C ILE A 124 3.71 30.09 -1.36
N ALA A 125 2.76 31.02 -1.14
CA ALA A 125 2.84 32.36 -1.71
C ALA A 125 4.04 33.11 -1.12
N LEU A 126 4.62 33.99 -1.93
CA LEU A 126 5.70 34.85 -1.49
C LEU A 126 5.16 36.06 -0.72
N ASP A 127 5.96 36.63 0.13
CA ASP A 127 5.59 37.81 0.93
C ASP A 127 5.02 38.94 0.06
N GLY A 128 3.91 39.52 0.52
CA GLY A 128 3.17 40.52 -0.24
C GLY A 128 2.10 39.96 -1.20
N GLY A 129 1.99 38.64 -1.35
CA GLY A 129 0.86 38.01 -2.03
C GLY A 129 -0.43 38.14 -1.24
N THR A 130 -1.58 38.28 -1.93
CA THR A 130 -2.89 38.19 -1.29
C THR A 130 -3.29 36.75 -1.18
N SER A 131 -3.48 36.24 0.03
CA SER A 131 -3.97 34.90 0.29
C SER A 131 -5.12 34.94 1.29
N GLU A 132 -5.99 33.95 1.24
CA GLU A 132 -7.11 33.81 2.16
C GLU A 132 -7.10 32.44 2.82
N PRO A 133 -7.44 32.35 4.11
CA PRO A 133 -7.60 31.07 4.79
C PRO A 133 -8.60 30.17 4.07
N LYS A 134 -8.33 28.87 4.05
CA LYS A 134 -9.22 27.91 3.43
C LYS A 134 -9.48 26.71 4.31
N THR A 135 -10.74 26.29 4.36
CA THR A 135 -11.12 25.00 4.96
C THR A 135 -11.66 24.07 3.88
N SER A 136 -11.16 22.86 3.83
CA SER A 136 -11.60 21.83 2.89
C SER A 136 -11.79 20.47 3.56
N LEU A 137 -12.64 19.64 2.94
CA LEU A 137 -12.82 18.24 3.33
C LEU A 137 -12.76 17.38 2.08
N HIS A 138 -12.04 16.28 2.17
CA HIS A 138 -12.00 15.30 1.09
C HIS A 138 -11.72 13.87 1.57
N ALA A 139 -12.04 12.89 0.73
CA ALA A 139 -11.77 11.47 0.97
C ALA A 139 -10.80 10.86 -0.07
N ARG A 140 -9.99 11.69 -0.73
CA ARG A 140 -9.17 11.31 -1.89
C ARG A 140 -8.07 10.30 -1.56
N GLN A 141 -7.61 10.22 -0.31
CA GLN A 141 -6.60 9.25 0.12
C GLN A 141 -7.19 7.85 0.37
N THR A 142 -8.51 7.68 0.34
CA THR A 142 -9.15 6.35 0.39
C THR A 142 -8.47 5.40 -0.59
N ARG A 143 -8.14 4.17 -0.15
CA ARG A 143 -7.42 3.18 -0.95
C ARG A 143 -8.19 1.90 -1.12
N LEU A 144 -8.14 1.36 -2.33
CA LEU A 144 -8.64 0.05 -2.70
C LEU A 144 -7.46 -0.79 -3.18
N ARG A 145 -7.30 -1.97 -2.61
CA ARG A 145 -6.19 -2.87 -2.89
C ARG A 145 -6.69 -4.29 -3.15
N PHE A 146 -6.22 -4.87 -4.23
CA PHE A 146 -6.40 -6.25 -4.60
C PHE A 146 -5.04 -6.94 -4.65
N ASP A 147 -4.89 -8.04 -3.90
CA ASP A 147 -3.71 -8.91 -3.94
C ASP A 147 -4.10 -10.31 -4.41
N SER A 148 -3.23 -10.95 -5.19
CA SER A 148 -3.35 -12.36 -5.52
C SER A 148 -2.05 -13.14 -5.31
N LEU A 149 -2.20 -14.44 -5.04
CA LEU A 149 -1.11 -15.42 -4.93
C LEU A 149 -1.53 -16.68 -5.67
N THR A 150 -0.79 -17.00 -6.73
CA THR A 150 -1.02 -18.19 -7.57
C THR A 150 0.22 -19.08 -7.52
N PRO A 151 0.15 -20.32 -6.99
CA PRO A 151 1.21 -21.30 -7.11
C PRO A 151 1.41 -21.67 -8.59
N THR A 152 2.67 -21.64 -9.08
CA THR A 152 3.04 -22.02 -10.44
C THR A 152 4.21 -23.01 -10.41
N GLY A 153 4.52 -23.64 -11.54
CA GLY A 153 5.68 -24.51 -11.67
C GLY A 153 7.03 -23.78 -11.48
N ALA A 154 7.05 -22.44 -11.64
CA ALA A 154 8.24 -21.60 -11.46
C ALA A 154 8.26 -20.89 -10.08
N GLY A 155 7.31 -21.19 -9.19
CA GLY A 155 7.19 -20.57 -7.88
C GLY A 155 5.85 -19.87 -7.67
N GLN A 156 5.78 -18.99 -6.67
CA GLN A 156 4.57 -18.23 -6.35
C GLN A 156 4.52 -16.93 -7.18
N LEU A 157 3.53 -16.83 -8.05
CA LEU A 157 3.20 -15.58 -8.74
C LEU A 157 2.34 -14.73 -7.82
N LYS A 158 2.85 -13.56 -7.42
CA LYS A 158 2.13 -12.57 -6.63
C LYS A 158 1.75 -11.40 -7.52
N THR A 159 0.53 -10.87 -7.37
CA THR A 159 0.13 -9.63 -8.03
C THR A 159 -0.46 -8.66 -7.01
N ARG A 160 -0.31 -7.36 -7.27
CA ARG A 160 -0.98 -6.28 -6.52
C ARG A 160 -1.49 -5.24 -7.47
N ILE A 161 -2.72 -4.80 -7.23
CA ILE A 161 -3.30 -3.59 -7.81
C ILE A 161 -3.80 -2.74 -6.64
N GLU A 162 -3.34 -1.49 -6.56
CA GLU A 162 -3.79 -0.52 -5.55
C GLU A 162 -4.08 0.81 -6.21
N THR A 163 -5.18 1.43 -5.81
CA THR A 163 -5.63 2.73 -6.29
C THR A 163 -5.99 3.66 -5.15
N ASP A 164 -5.92 4.97 -5.38
CA ASP A 164 -6.53 6.03 -4.58
C ASP A 164 -7.41 6.92 -5.47
N PHE A 165 -7.93 8.04 -4.94
CA PHE A 165 -8.81 8.97 -5.66
C PHE A 165 -8.15 10.33 -5.93
N TYR A 166 -6.83 10.39 -5.99
CA TYR A 166 -6.08 11.61 -6.36
C TYR A 166 -5.96 11.83 -7.88
N GLY A 167 -6.65 11.04 -8.72
CA GLY A 167 -6.81 11.34 -10.14
C GLY A 167 -7.63 12.61 -10.37
N GLY A 168 -7.46 13.25 -11.53
CA GLY A 168 -8.19 14.46 -11.89
C GLY A 168 -9.72 14.30 -11.69
N GLY A 169 -10.37 15.26 -11.00
CA GLY A 169 -11.79 15.19 -10.68
C GLY A 169 -12.19 14.07 -9.71
N ASN A 170 -11.31 13.67 -8.80
CA ASN A 170 -11.48 12.54 -7.89
C ASN A 170 -11.57 11.17 -8.57
N ALA A 171 -11.00 11.03 -9.78
CA ALA A 171 -10.90 9.75 -10.45
C ALA A 171 -9.91 8.81 -9.74
N LEU A 172 -10.04 7.51 -10.00
CA LEU A 172 -9.06 6.53 -9.54
C LEU A 172 -7.69 6.83 -10.14
N ARG A 173 -6.67 6.86 -9.28
CA ARG A 173 -5.26 6.95 -9.66
C ARG A 173 -4.57 5.63 -9.33
N MET A 174 -3.87 5.05 -10.30
CA MET A 174 -3.07 3.85 -10.09
C MET A 174 -1.86 4.16 -9.19
N ARG A 175 -1.78 3.46 -8.07
CA ARG A 175 -0.62 3.52 -7.15
C ARG A 175 0.34 2.38 -7.44
N HIS A 176 -0.15 1.16 -7.33
CA HIS A 176 0.59 -0.06 -7.59
C HIS A 176 -0.15 -0.91 -8.60
N ALA A 177 0.57 -1.45 -9.57
CA ALA A 177 0.10 -2.46 -10.51
C ALA A 177 1.31 -3.28 -10.95
N TYR A 178 1.59 -4.38 -10.25
CA TYR A 178 2.76 -5.21 -10.52
C TYR A 178 2.49 -6.69 -10.29
N ALA A 179 3.35 -7.51 -10.90
CA ALA A 179 3.49 -8.92 -10.61
C ALA A 179 4.91 -9.25 -10.17
N SER A 180 5.07 -10.26 -9.30
CA SER A 180 6.38 -10.80 -8.94
C SER A 180 6.40 -12.32 -8.97
N LEU A 181 7.48 -12.88 -9.52
CA LEU A 181 7.74 -14.32 -9.57
C LEU A 181 9.17 -14.57 -9.12
N GLY A 182 9.33 -15.25 -7.99
CA GLY A 182 10.65 -15.41 -7.37
C GLY A 182 11.29 -14.06 -7.05
N PRO A 183 12.53 -13.81 -7.50
CA PRO A 183 13.26 -12.57 -7.23
C PRO A 183 12.87 -11.40 -8.15
N VAL A 184 12.10 -11.65 -9.21
CA VAL A 184 11.78 -10.64 -10.24
C VAL A 184 10.41 -10.03 -9.98
N LEU A 185 10.34 -8.70 -10.08
CA LEU A 185 9.12 -7.90 -10.10
C LEU A 185 9.05 -7.13 -11.40
N ALA A 186 7.87 -7.04 -12.00
CA ALA A 186 7.59 -6.21 -13.16
C ALA A 186 6.26 -5.47 -12.99
N GLY A 187 6.23 -4.19 -13.34
CA GLY A 187 5.08 -3.30 -13.23
C GLY A 187 5.38 -2.04 -12.45
N GLN A 188 4.35 -1.32 -12.03
CA GLN A 188 4.48 -0.06 -11.28
C GLN A 188 4.38 -0.30 -9.77
N THR A 189 5.38 0.16 -9.03
CA THR A 189 5.39 0.20 -7.56
C THR A 189 6.36 1.29 -7.07
N TRP A 190 6.60 1.37 -5.76
CA TRP A 190 7.61 2.25 -5.22
C TRP A 190 8.95 2.09 -5.94
N SER A 191 9.54 3.20 -6.30
CA SER A 191 10.88 3.23 -6.89
C SER A 191 11.88 2.52 -5.97
N THR A 192 12.90 1.93 -6.58
CA THR A 192 13.95 1.21 -5.85
C THR A 192 14.76 2.14 -4.94
N ILE A 193 14.82 3.43 -5.26
CA ILE A 193 15.50 4.42 -4.41
C ILE A 193 14.74 4.67 -3.09
N MET A 194 13.42 4.47 -3.06
CA MET A 194 12.59 4.66 -1.86
C MET A 194 12.52 3.41 -0.99
N ASP A 195 12.41 3.58 0.33
CA ASP A 195 12.09 2.50 1.28
C ASP A 195 10.97 2.93 2.24
N GLU A 196 9.82 2.24 2.19
CA GLU A 196 8.68 2.48 3.09
C GLU A 196 9.05 2.33 4.58
N ASN A 197 10.10 1.53 4.91
CA ASN A 197 10.56 1.37 6.29
C ASN A 197 11.27 2.63 6.83
N THR A 198 11.58 3.61 6.01
CA THR A 198 12.24 4.86 6.41
C THR A 198 11.35 6.09 6.18
N TYR A 199 10.05 5.88 5.94
CA TYR A 199 9.08 6.93 5.65
C TYR A 199 8.42 7.48 6.93
N ALA A 200 8.15 8.78 6.97
CA ALA A 200 7.48 9.46 8.10
C ALA A 200 6.00 9.02 8.24
N ASP A 201 5.51 8.85 9.47
CA ASP A 201 4.09 8.55 9.77
C ASP A 201 3.32 9.86 10.03
N THR A 202 2.98 10.58 8.95
CA THR A 202 2.24 11.83 8.98
C THR A 202 0.74 11.63 8.75
N VAL A 203 -0.09 12.59 9.18
CA VAL A 203 -1.52 12.64 8.83
C VAL A 203 -1.66 13.14 7.39
N ASP A 204 -0.82 14.10 7.01
CA ASP A 204 -0.69 14.54 5.63
C ASP A 204 -0.30 13.40 4.69
N PHE A 205 -0.72 13.50 3.44
CA PHE A 205 -0.47 12.48 2.43
C PHE A 205 0.99 12.43 1.95
N GLU A 206 1.61 13.59 1.82
CA GLU A 206 2.94 13.74 1.22
C GLU A 206 4.06 13.57 2.26
N GLY A 207 3.87 14.07 3.49
CA GLY A 207 4.91 14.13 4.52
C GLY A 207 5.86 15.33 4.34
N PRO A 208 6.99 15.36 5.07
CA PRO A 208 7.90 16.49 5.05
C PRO A 208 8.61 16.65 3.70
N VAL A 209 9.00 17.88 3.36
CA VAL A 209 9.86 18.13 2.19
C VAL A 209 11.16 17.34 2.30
N GLY A 210 11.80 17.07 1.17
CA GLY A 210 13.02 16.29 1.12
C GLY A 210 12.82 14.79 1.19
N VAL A 211 11.58 14.30 1.36
CA VAL A 211 11.30 12.85 1.32
C VAL A 211 11.26 12.35 -0.14
N ILE A 212 11.69 11.11 -0.35
CA ILE A 212 11.48 10.40 -1.62
C ILE A 212 10.22 9.56 -1.51
N ALA A 213 9.22 9.85 -2.37
CA ALA A 213 7.89 9.23 -2.31
C ALA A 213 7.29 8.97 -3.71
N VAL A 214 8.04 8.32 -4.59
CA VAL A 214 7.64 8.12 -5.98
C VAL A 214 7.43 6.66 -6.35
N ARG A 215 6.50 6.42 -7.26
CA ARG A 215 6.25 5.12 -7.88
C ARG A 215 6.57 5.19 -9.35
N ARG A 216 7.25 4.13 -9.85
CA ARG A 216 7.70 4.06 -11.24
C ARG A 216 7.34 2.71 -11.86
N PRO A 217 6.96 2.64 -13.13
CA PRO A 217 7.05 1.42 -13.93
C PRO A 217 8.49 0.91 -13.92
N GLN A 218 8.67 -0.39 -13.65
CA GLN A 218 10.00 -0.96 -13.45
C GLN A 218 10.05 -2.46 -13.69
N VAL A 219 11.25 -2.94 -13.96
CA VAL A 219 11.65 -4.34 -13.77
C VAL A 219 12.73 -4.36 -12.72
N ARG A 220 12.49 -5.10 -11.61
CA ARG A 220 13.38 -5.15 -10.46
C ARG A 220 13.73 -6.57 -10.09
N TYR A 221 15.01 -6.81 -9.88
CA TYR A 221 15.55 -8.04 -9.29
C TYR A 221 15.88 -7.78 -7.82
N SER A 222 15.46 -8.68 -6.92
CA SER A 222 15.69 -8.60 -5.48
C SER A 222 16.32 -9.87 -4.98
N GLN A 223 17.47 -9.78 -4.31
CA GLN A 223 18.22 -10.91 -3.77
C GLN A 223 18.44 -10.75 -2.28
N ALA A 224 17.96 -11.71 -1.49
CA ALA A 224 18.32 -11.80 -0.09
C ALA A 224 19.79 -12.21 0.07
N MET A 225 20.55 -11.42 0.81
CA MET A 225 21.97 -11.64 1.13
C MET A 225 22.12 -12.02 2.61
N GLY A 226 21.46 -13.11 3.00
CA GLY A 226 21.36 -13.54 4.39
C GLY A 226 20.00 -13.24 5.02
N LYS A 227 19.93 -13.11 6.35
CA LYS A 227 18.65 -12.98 7.08
C LYS A 227 18.04 -11.57 7.04
N ASN A 228 18.91 -10.56 7.01
CA ASN A 228 18.53 -9.17 7.28
C ASN A 228 18.86 -8.21 6.15
N LEU A 229 19.67 -8.61 5.18
CA LEU A 229 20.14 -7.77 4.08
C LEU A 229 19.48 -8.19 2.77
N THR A 230 18.99 -7.23 2.01
CA THR A 230 18.45 -7.44 0.66
C THR A 230 19.13 -6.48 -0.30
N MET A 231 19.63 -7.00 -1.41
CA MET A 231 20.10 -6.24 -2.57
C MET A 231 18.98 -6.14 -3.60
N GLN A 232 18.85 -4.99 -4.23
CA GLN A 232 17.92 -4.78 -5.34
C GLN A 232 18.63 -4.05 -6.47
N VAL A 233 18.29 -4.41 -7.72
CA VAL A 233 18.70 -3.71 -8.94
C VAL A 233 17.46 -3.58 -9.82
N ALA A 234 17.23 -2.40 -10.40
CA ALA A 234 16.07 -2.12 -11.22
C ALA A 234 16.40 -1.26 -12.44
N LEU A 235 15.61 -1.47 -13.48
CA LEU A 235 15.44 -0.52 -14.58
C LEU A 235 14.07 0.12 -14.42
N GLU A 236 14.03 1.45 -14.34
CA GLU A 236 12.84 2.23 -14.04
C GLU A 236 12.59 3.31 -15.10
N ASP A 237 11.32 3.62 -15.33
CA ASP A 237 10.89 4.74 -16.15
C ASP A 237 11.43 6.06 -15.60
N PRO A 238 12.11 6.90 -16.40
CA PRO A 238 12.68 8.18 -15.95
C PRO A 238 11.64 9.24 -15.58
N ASN A 239 10.41 9.13 -16.15
CA ASN A 239 9.29 10.05 -15.93
C ASN A 239 9.56 11.48 -16.45
N ALA A 240 10.18 11.59 -17.60
CA ALA A 240 10.44 12.85 -18.32
C ALA A 240 11.00 13.96 -17.43
N PRO A 241 12.27 13.85 -16.98
CA PRO A 241 12.90 14.88 -16.16
C PRO A 241 12.76 16.29 -16.74
N THR A 242 12.70 17.28 -15.86
CA THR A 242 12.51 18.69 -16.23
C THR A 242 13.83 19.33 -16.62
N ILE A 243 13.82 20.07 -17.72
CA ILE A 243 14.93 20.93 -18.17
C ILE A 243 14.47 22.38 -18.12
N LEU A 244 15.20 23.23 -17.42
CA LEU A 244 15.01 24.68 -17.44
C LEU A 244 15.65 25.26 -18.68
N THR A 245 14.97 26.19 -19.34
CA THR A 245 15.47 26.97 -20.50
C THR A 245 15.22 28.43 -20.26
N ALA A 246 15.88 29.31 -20.97
CA ALA A 246 15.66 30.77 -20.87
C ALA A 246 14.19 31.18 -21.08
N SER A 247 13.38 30.37 -21.75
CA SER A 247 11.97 30.65 -22.05
C SER A 247 10.97 29.86 -21.16
N GLY A 248 11.44 29.09 -20.22
CA GLY A 248 10.58 28.26 -19.34
C GLY A 248 11.11 26.85 -19.13
N THR A 249 10.21 25.86 -19.03
CA THR A 249 10.54 24.46 -18.77
C THR A 249 10.19 23.59 -19.97
N VAL A 250 11.01 22.57 -20.21
CA VAL A 250 10.72 21.51 -21.18
C VAL A 250 10.96 20.14 -20.54
N SER A 251 10.32 19.09 -21.08
CA SER A 251 10.57 17.72 -20.64
C SER A 251 11.72 17.10 -21.42
N SER A 252 12.54 16.30 -20.74
CA SER A 252 13.58 15.48 -21.35
C SER A 252 13.01 14.52 -22.41
N LYS A 253 13.78 14.28 -23.46
CA LYS A 253 13.51 13.24 -24.48
C LYS A 253 14.17 11.95 -24.05
N GLU A 254 13.43 11.10 -23.39
CA GLU A 254 13.96 9.86 -22.79
C GLU A 254 14.32 8.81 -23.83
N ARG A 255 15.55 8.30 -23.77
CA ARG A 255 16.02 7.21 -24.67
C ARG A 255 16.30 5.91 -23.95
N MET A 256 16.55 5.94 -22.64
CA MET A 256 16.87 4.76 -21.85
C MET A 256 16.25 4.86 -20.43
N PRO A 257 15.94 3.72 -19.81
CA PRO A 257 15.50 3.71 -18.43
C PRO A 257 16.61 4.12 -17.47
N ASN A 258 16.24 4.61 -16.29
CA ASN A 258 17.16 4.78 -15.17
C ASN A 258 17.58 3.43 -14.63
N LEU A 259 18.86 3.31 -14.27
CA LEU A 259 19.42 2.18 -13.52
C LEU A 259 19.45 2.54 -12.04
N LEU A 260 18.84 1.71 -11.20
CA LEU A 260 18.83 1.88 -9.75
C LEU A 260 19.39 0.65 -9.05
N ALA A 261 20.05 0.90 -7.90
CA ALA A 261 20.50 -0.14 -7.00
C ALA A 261 20.20 0.25 -5.55
N ALA A 262 19.89 -0.74 -4.70
CA ALA A 262 19.64 -0.53 -3.29
C ALA A 262 20.17 -1.68 -2.44
N LEU A 263 20.65 -1.34 -1.23
CA LEU A 263 20.96 -2.26 -0.14
C LEU A 263 20.05 -1.90 1.05
N ARG A 264 19.24 -2.87 1.49
CA ARG A 264 18.27 -2.70 2.57
C ARG A 264 18.59 -3.66 3.72
N LEU A 265 18.93 -3.10 4.85
CA LEU A 265 19.12 -3.82 6.10
C LEU A 265 17.87 -3.66 6.97
N SER A 266 17.27 -4.79 7.41
CA SER A 266 16.13 -4.80 8.34
C SER A 266 16.45 -5.70 9.51
N THR A 267 16.40 -5.17 10.73
CA THR A 267 16.76 -5.84 11.97
C THR A 267 15.70 -5.60 13.04
N GLY A 268 15.83 -6.24 14.20
CA GLY A 268 14.95 -5.99 15.35
C GLY A 268 15.06 -4.58 15.94
N TRP A 269 16.16 -3.87 15.74
CA TRP A 269 16.35 -2.51 16.23
C TRP A 269 15.94 -1.43 15.22
N GLY A 270 15.77 -1.77 13.94
CA GLY A 270 15.37 -0.83 12.91
C GLY A 270 15.73 -1.25 11.50
N ALA A 271 15.69 -0.29 10.55
CA ALA A 271 16.06 -0.48 9.16
C ALA A 271 17.01 0.61 8.68
N ILE A 272 17.87 0.26 7.72
CA ILE A 272 18.74 1.18 6.98
C ILE A 272 18.59 0.86 5.50
N ASN A 273 18.43 1.89 4.68
CA ASN A 273 18.43 1.82 3.22
C ASN A 273 19.55 2.71 2.67
N VAL A 274 20.34 2.16 1.75
CA VAL A 274 21.28 2.92 0.92
C VAL A 274 20.95 2.59 -0.52
N SER A 275 20.64 3.61 -1.32
CA SER A 275 20.27 3.40 -2.73
C SER A 275 20.79 4.51 -3.62
N GLY A 276 20.94 4.20 -4.91
CA GLY A 276 21.44 5.14 -5.91
C GLY A 276 20.69 5.00 -7.23
N LEU A 277 20.72 6.08 -8.00
CA LEU A 277 20.15 6.22 -9.32
C LEU A 277 21.23 6.72 -10.28
N LEU A 278 21.28 6.12 -11.46
CA LEU A 278 22.01 6.60 -12.64
C LEU A 278 21.03 6.69 -13.79
N GLY A 279 20.91 7.87 -14.40
CA GLY A 279 19.98 8.14 -15.49
C GLY A 279 20.58 9.08 -16.53
N GLN A 280 19.73 9.56 -17.42
CA GLN A 280 20.07 10.46 -18.49
C GLN A 280 18.98 11.52 -18.65
N VAL A 281 19.39 12.76 -18.91
CA VAL A 281 18.53 13.84 -19.42
C VAL A 281 18.96 14.10 -20.86
N ARG A 282 17.99 14.31 -21.76
CA ARG A 282 18.24 14.65 -23.13
C ARG A 282 17.41 15.87 -23.56
N TYR A 283 18.08 16.85 -24.10
CA TYR A 283 17.45 17.96 -24.80
C TYR A 283 17.55 17.75 -26.30
N GLU A 284 16.47 18.01 -27.02
CA GLU A 284 16.43 17.92 -28.48
C GLU A 284 15.45 18.97 -29.02
N ALA A 285 16.00 20.02 -29.68
CA ALA A 285 15.21 21.04 -30.32
C ALA A 285 15.92 21.59 -31.56
N GLY A 286 15.33 21.39 -32.72
CA GLY A 286 15.93 21.82 -34.00
C GLY A 286 17.25 21.12 -34.31
N ALA A 287 18.34 21.83 -34.32
CA ALA A 287 19.69 21.32 -34.55
C ALA A 287 20.47 21.07 -33.23
N VAL A 288 19.89 21.42 -32.10
CA VAL A 288 20.53 21.23 -30.77
C VAL A 288 20.12 19.87 -30.23
N GLU A 289 21.11 19.04 -29.98
CA GLU A 289 20.97 17.74 -29.31
C GLU A 289 22.03 17.63 -28.22
N GLU A 290 21.59 17.52 -26.97
CA GLU A 290 22.46 17.39 -25.78
C GLU A 290 22.03 16.25 -24.89
N ASP A 291 22.98 15.49 -24.38
CA ASP A 291 22.81 14.39 -23.44
C ASP A 291 23.62 14.64 -22.17
N LEU A 292 22.99 14.47 -21.01
CA LEU A 292 23.60 14.66 -19.71
C LEU A 292 23.31 13.48 -18.79
N ALA A 293 24.34 12.90 -18.18
CA ALA A 293 24.17 11.89 -17.15
C ALA A 293 23.68 12.53 -15.85
N ILE A 294 22.70 11.91 -15.19
CA ILE A 294 22.17 12.34 -13.90
C ILE A 294 22.34 11.27 -12.85
N THR A 295 22.56 11.68 -11.59
CA THR A 295 22.80 10.78 -10.48
C THR A 295 22.03 11.19 -9.25
N ALA A 296 21.69 10.23 -8.38
CA ALA A 296 21.21 10.49 -7.03
C ALA A 296 21.64 9.39 -6.06
N LEU A 297 21.85 9.79 -4.82
CA LEU A 297 22.08 8.90 -3.68
C LEU A 297 21.02 9.18 -2.61
N HIS A 298 20.57 8.11 -1.96
CA HIS A 298 19.64 8.14 -0.84
C HIS A 298 20.17 7.31 0.31
N LEU A 299 20.14 7.88 1.50
CA LEU A 299 20.34 7.19 2.77
C LEU A 299 19.07 7.36 3.60
N GLY A 300 18.47 6.25 4.03
CA GLY A 300 17.30 6.25 4.91
C GLY A 300 17.54 5.35 6.13
N ALA A 301 17.03 5.76 7.28
CA ALA A 301 17.09 4.98 8.50
C ALA A 301 15.87 5.15 9.38
N ASN A 302 15.48 4.08 10.06
CA ASN A 302 14.65 4.16 11.26
C ASN A 302 15.32 3.34 12.38
N ILE A 303 15.44 3.92 13.56
CA ILE A 303 16.20 3.35 14.68
C ILE A 303 15.33 3.39 15.94
N GLY A 304 15.14 2.24 16.57
CA GLY A 304 14.47 2.14 17.88
C GLY A 304 15.34 2.73 18.99
N LEU A 305 14.84 3.73 19.68
CA LEU A 305 15.44 4.33 20.89
C LEU A 305 14.71 3.77 22.12
N GLY A 306 14.92 2.48 22.41
CA GLY A 306 14.15 1.73 23.40
C GLY A 306 12.89 1.10 22.80
N LYS A 307 11.87 0.84 23.65
CA LYS A 307 10.67 0.11 23.23
C LYS A 307 9.56 1.00 22.62
N ASP A 308 9.51 2.27 23.00
CA ASP A 308 8.39 3.16 22.71
C ASP A 308 8.75 4.33 21.78
N THR A 309 10.05 4.61 21.58
CA THR A 309 10.54 5.74 20.77
C THR A 309 11.30 5.25 19.55
N ARG A 310 11.13 5.92 18.42
CA ARG A 310 11.83 5.63 17.17
C ARG A 310 12.32 6.92 16.52
N LEU A 311 13.60 6.93 16.13
CA LEU A 311 14.20 7.96 15.30
C LEU A 311 14.04 7.60 13.83
N TRP A 312 13.68 8.57 13.01
CA TRP A 312 13.55 8.48 11.57
C TRP A 312 14.44 9.51 10.91
N GLY A 313 14.98 9.17 9.75
CA GLY A 313 15.73 10.14 8.97
C GLY A 313 16.02 9.66 7.56
N THR A 314 16.07 10.61 6.63
CA THR A 314 16.60 10.41 5.28
C THR A 314 17.52 11.55 4.90
N PHE A 315 18.50 11.24 4.06
CA PHE A 315 19.36 12.20 3.41
C PHE A 315 19.49 11.84 1.93
N ASN A 316 19.28 12.82 1.06
CA ASN A 316 19.32 12.68 -0.38
C ASN A 316 20.26 13.73 -0.96
N VAL A 317 21.04 13.34 -1.96
CA VAL A 317 21.89 14.24 -2.74
C VAL A 317 21.90 13.75 -4.20
N GLY A 318 21.88 14.66 -5.14
CA GLY A 318 21.88 14.28 -6.56
C GLY A 318 22.23 15.42 -7.49
N GLN A 319 22.77 15.05 -8.63
CA GLN A 319 23.00 15.91 -9.79
C GLN A 319 21.94 15.57 -10.84
N GLY A 320 20.87 16.34 -10.86
CA GLY A 320 19.70 16.13 -11.72
C GLY A 320 18.80 14.95 -11.35
N GLY A 321 19.32 13.94 -10.66
CA GLY A 321 18.61 12.67 -10.41
C GLY A 321 17.51 12.75 -9.35
N LEU A 322 17.36 13.85 -8.65
CA LEU A 322 16.32 14.06 -7.64
C LEU A 322 15.06 14.74 -8.19
N ASP A 323 15.10 15.31 -9.42
CA ASP A 323 13.90 15.85 -10.06
C ASP A 323 12.79 14.79 -10.15
N LYS A 324 11.57 15.21 -9.83
CA LYS A 324 10.37 14.33 -9.75
C LYS A 324 10.56 13.05 -8.92
N THR A 325 11.56 13.01 -8.05
CA THR A 325 11.92 11.88 -7.19
C THR A 325 11.86 12.28 -5.72
N MET A 326 12.51 13.38 -5.35
CA MET A 326 12.46 13.99 -4.02
C MET A 326 11.46 15.14 -3.99
N LEU A 327 10.61 15.19 -2.96
CA LEU A 327 9.67 16.29 -2.74
C LEU A 327 10.43 17.59 -2.48
N GLY A 328 10.32 18.57 -3.39
CA GLY A 328 10.98 19.86 -3.31
C GLY A 328 12.19 20.02 -4.23
N ALA A 329 12.67 18.96 -4.88
CA ALA A 329 13.64 19.11 -5.95
C ALA A 329 13.03 19.84 -7.15
N SER A 330 13.75 20.80 -7.74
CA SER A 330 13.19 21.74 -8.72
C SER A 330 13.21 21.19 -10.15
N ALA A 331 14.38 20.87 -10.69
CA ALA A 331 14.57 20.38 -12.06
C ALA A 331 15.79 19.44 -12.14
N ALA A 332 15.95 18.75 -13.26
CA ALA A 332 17.09 17.88 -13.50
C ALA A 332 18.27 18.62 -14.10
N ALA A 333 18.02 19.57 -15.00
CA ALA A 333 19.08 20.30 -15.70
C ALA A 333 18.64 21.69 -16.10
N VAL A 334 19.62 22.53 -16.42
CA VAL A 334 19.48 23.83 -17.05
C VAL A 334 20.13 23.76 -18.44
N LEU A 335 19.48 24.33 -19.44
CA LEU A 335 20.09 24.60 -20.75
C LEU A 335 20.67 26.00 -20.71
N ASP A 336 21.99 26.10 -20.79
CA ASP A 336 22.72 27.37 -20.75
C ASP A 336 22.58 28.20 -22.05
N ALA A 337 23.19 29.39 -22.09
CA ALA A 337 23.17 30.26 -23.23
C ALA A 337 23.95 29.74 -24.46
N ASN A 338 24.82 28.75 -24.27
CA ASN A 338 25.58 28.08 -25.33
C ASN A 338 24.86 26.85 -25.86
N ASN A 339 23.67 26.54 -25.34
CA ASN A 339 22.89 25.32 -25.54
C ASN A 339 23.57 24.06 -25.01
N GLU A 340 24.33 24.17 -23.94
CA GLU A 340 24.88 23.02 -23.19
C GLU A 340 23.97 22.70 -21.99
N LEU A 341 23.82 21.40 -21.67
CA LEU A 341 23.08 20.93 -20.48
C LEU A 341 23.99 20.91 -19.26
N GLU A 342 23.57 21.57 -18.20
CA GLU A 342 24.18 21.50 -16.87
C GLU A 342 23.23 20.85 -15.87
N ALA A 343 23.73 19.87 -15.09
CA ALA A 343 22.90 19.22 -14.06
C ALA A 343 22.61 20.20 -12.92
N LEU A 344 21.37 20.19 -12.44
CA LEU A 344 21.00 20.91 -11.23
C LEU A 344 21.33 20.06 -9.99
N ASP A 345 22.18 20.58 -9.12
CA ASP A 345 22.49 19.96 -7.85
C ASP A 345 21.34 20.19 -6.87
N SER A 346 20.91 19.11 -6.20
CA SER A 346 19.90 19.18 -5.17
C SER A 346 20.26 18.27 -4.01
N MET A 347 19.96 18.73 -2.80
CA MET A 347 20.04 17.90 -1.59
C MET A 347 18.85 18.16 -0.67
N GLY A 348 18.56 17.19 0.19
CA GLY A 348 17.48 17.32 1.16
C GLY A 348 17.26 16.05 1.95
N GLY A 349 16.26 16.09 2.77
CA GLY A 349 15.88 14.96 3.62
C GLY A 349 14.99 15.39 4.75
N PHE A 350 14.79 14.49 5.69
CA PHE A 350 14.10 14.81 6.93
C PHE A 350 14.71 14.06 8.11
N VAL A 351 14.43 14.57 9.31
CA VAL A 351 14.69 13.90 10.58
C VAL A 351 13.41 13.97 11.43
N GLY A 352 13.12 12.94 12.20
CA GLY A 352 11.93 12.93 13.04
C GLY A 352 11.97 11.88 14.14
N LEU A 353 11.07 12.05 15.10
CA LEU A 353 10.86 11.15 16.22
C LEU A 353 9.40 10.74 16.28
N THR A 354 9.15 9.46 16.56
CA THR A 354 7.84 9.00 17.01
C THR A 354 7.93 8.43 18.40
N HIS A 355 6.89 8.65 19.21
CA HIS A 355 6.77 8.10 20.55
C HIS A 355 5.40 7.47 20.77
N ASN A 356 5.39 6.23 21.24
CA ASN A 356 4.17 5.52 21.63
C ASN A 356 3.90 5.73 23.11
N TRP A 357 2.94 6.57 23.46
CA TRP A 357 2.52 6.84 24.83
C TRP A 357 1.77 5.67 25.44
N SER A 358 1.05 4.93 24.59
CA SER A 358 0.29 3.73 24.99
C SER A 358 0.07 2.84 23.75
N GLY A 359 -0.64 1.73 23.93
CA GLY A 359 -1.05 0.87 22.81
C GLY A 359 -2.04 1.54 21.83
N SER A 360 -2.61 2.69 22.18
CA SER A 360 -3.59 3.41 21.36
C SER A 360 -3.26 4.87 21.07
N LEU A 361 -2.18 5.41 21.64
CA LEU A 361 -1.80 6.82 21.48
C LEU A 361 -0.32 6.93 21.13
N SER A 362 -0.03 7.63 20.04
CA SER A 362 1.33 7.96 19.61
C SER A 362 1.42 9.41 19.14
N SER A 363 2.62 9.95 19.08
CA SER A 363 2.90 11.25 18.49
C SER A 363 4.15 11.21 17.63
N GLY A 364 4.24 12.12 16.67
CA GLY A 364 5.37 12.29 15.77
C GLY A 364 5.75 13.76 15.64
N PHE A 365 7.04 14.00 15.47
CA PHE A 365 7.58 15.30 15.08
C PHE A 365 8.62 15.07 13.99
N TYR A 366 8.52 15.84 12.89
CA TYR A 366 9.41 15.73 11.75
C TYR A 366 9.80 17.11 11.27
N TYR A 367 11.06 17.24 10.86
CA TYR A 367 11.60 18.40 10.18
C TYR A 367 12.21 17.95 8.85
N GLY A 368 11.76 18.55 7.76
CA GLY A 368 12.27 18.32 6.41
C GLY A 368 12.94 19.55 5.84
N TRP A 369 13.90 19.34 4.95
CA TRP A 369 14.56 20.44 4.23
C TRP A 369 14.96 20.01 2.82
N VAL A 370 15.08 20.99 1.93
CA VAL A 370 15.59 20.86 0.55
C VAL A 370 16.37 22.11 0.19
N GLU A 371 17.50 21.89 -0.46
CA GLU A 371 18.32 22.92 -1.11
C GLU A 371 18.47 22.55 -2.59
N ASN A 372 18.20 23.51 -3.49
CA ASN A 372 18.44 23.42 -4.92
C ASN A 372 19.53 24.45 -5.26
N ASP A 373 20.67 23.98 -5.76
CA ASP A 373 21.80 24.85 -6.09
C ASP A 373 21.77 25.21 -7.57
N PHE A 374 21.48 26.46 -7.84
CA PHE A 374 21.39 27.02 -9.18
C PHE A 374 22.62 27.85 -9.49
N GLU A 375 23.18 27.68 -10.67
CA GLU A 375 24.17 28.63 -11.21
C GLU A 375 23.56 30.04 -11.32
N GLU A 376 24.40 31.08 -11.17
CA GLU A 376 23.94 32.49 -11.15
C GLU A 376 23.14 32.89 -12.40
N SER A 377 23.51 32.36 -13.58
CA SER A 377 22.78 32.56 -14.83
C SER A 377 21.36 31.96 -14.76
N ALA A 378 21.22 30.80 -14.19
CA ALA A 378 19.93 30.10 -13.98
C ALA A 378 19.08 30.81 -12.93
N LYS A 379 19.68 31.29 -11.83
CA LYS A 379 18.97 32.09 -10.81
C LYS A 379 18.37 33.35 -11.44
N ALA A 380 19.14 34.07 -12.24
CA ALA A 380 18.68 35.29 -12.93
C ALA A 380 17.53 34.99 -13.92
N ALA A 381 17.60 33.86 -14.62
CA ALA A 381 16.57 33.46 -15.60
C ALA A 381 15.29 32.92 -14.92
N HIS A 382 15.39 32.31 -13.72
CA HIS A 382 14.30 31.68 -13.01
C HIS A 382 14.19 32.15 -11.55
N PRO A 383 13.99 33.48 -11.30
CA PRO A 383 14.02 34.05 -9.96
C PRO A 383 12.92 33.53 -9.03
N SER A 384 11.80 33.01 -9.57
CA SER A 384 10.66 32.54 -8.79
C SER A 384 10.76 31.06 -8.38
N LEU A 385 11.74 30.30 -8.89
CA LEU A 385 11.92 28.91 -8.48
C LEU A 385 12.45 28.82 -7.06
N SER A 386 12.03 27.78 -6.35
CA SER A 386 12.45 27.55 -4.96
C SER A 386 13.91 27.14 -4.89
N GLN A 387 14.73 27.96 -4.23
CA GLN A 387 16.10 27.63 -3.86
C GLN A 387 16.11 26.77 -2.59
N SER A 388 15.39 27.19 -1.55
CA SER A 388 15.27 26.40 -0.32
C SER A 388 13.82 26.17 0.10
N LEU A 389 13.57 25.03 0.71
CA LEU A 389 12.29 24.63 1.30
C LEU A 389 12.53 23.97 2.63
N GLN A 390 11.70 24.29 3.61
CA GLN A 390 11.71 23.64 4.92
C GLN A 390 10.28 23.34 5.36
N SER A 391 10.09 22.29 6.16
CA SER A 391 8.80 22.01 6.79
C SER A 391 8.95 21.36 8.15
N ILE A 392 8.02 21.66 9.03
CA ILE A 392 7.79 20.91 10.27
C ILE A 392 6.42 20.26 10.23
N HIS A 393 6.35 19.06 10.84
CA HIS A 393 5.13 18.30 11.03
C HIS A 393 5.08 17.82 12.47
N ALA A 394 4.03 18.15 13.19
CA ALA A 394 3.80 17.71 14.57
C ALA A 394 2.44 17.05 14.66
N ASN A 395 2.40 15.74 14.96
CA ASN A 395 1.14 15.01 14.97
C ASN A 395 0.90 14.18 16.22
N VAL A 396 -0.37 13.85 16.39
CA VAL A 396 -0.86 12.89 17.38
C VAL A 396 -1.79 11.90 16.67
N TRP A 397 -1.58 10.62 16.89
CA TRP A 397 -2.45 9.55 16.42
C TRP A 397 -3.12 8.84 17.59
N TRP A 398 -4.45 8.72 17.53
CA TRP A 398 -5.25 7.94 18.45
C TRP A 398 -5.96 6.81 17.74
N SER A 399 -5.88 5.58 18.28
CA SER A 399 -6.54 4.38 17.79
C SER A 399 -7.64 3.95 18.77
N PRO A 400 -8.88 4.49 18.66
CA PRO A 400 -9.98 4.23 19.59
C PRO A 400 -10.51 2.79 19.53
N ALA A 401 -10.35 2.13 18.39
CA ALA A 401 -10.79 0.77 18.16
C ALA A 401 -9.87 0.08 17.13
N PRO A 402 -9.91 -1.27 17.05
CA PRO A 402 -9.21 -1.98 16.00
C PRO A 402 -9.56 -1.43 14.60
N LYS A 403 -8.55 -1.26 13.75
CA LYS A 403 -8.67 -0.75 12.38
C LYS A 403 -9.11 0.73 12.25
N MET A 404 -9.25 1.46 13.35
CA MET A 404 -9.55 2.90 13.35
C MET A 404 -8.34 3.70 13.83
N ARG A 405 -8.03 4.79 13.13
CA ARG A 405 -7.05 5.81 13.55
C ARG A 405 -7.65 7.19 13.35
N VAL A 406 -7.42 8.06 14.31
CA VAL A 406 -7.73 9.50 14.26
C VAL A 406 -6.42 10.23 14.41
N GLY A 407 -6.04 11.01 13.41
CA GLY A 407 -4.81 11.79 13.39
C GLY A 407 -5.11 13.27 13.44
N PHE A 408 -4.32 14.01 14.18
CA PHE A 408 -4.31 15.46 14.19
C PHE A 408 -2.88 15.91 13.94
N GLU A 409 -2.67 16.85 13.00
CA GLU A 409 -1.34 17.32 12.59
C GLU A 409 -1.34 18.82 12.37
N TYR A 410 -0.34 19.49 12.94
CA TYR A 410 0.05 20.85 12.61
C TYR A 410 1.27 20.79 11.69
N MET A 411 1.24 21.59 10.64
CA MET A 411 2.32 21.73 9.67
C MET A 411 2.64 23.20 9.47
N HIS A 412 3.92 23.49 9.27
CA HIS A 412 4.39 24.81 8.85
C HIS A 412 5.52 24.64 7.85
N GLY A 413 5.51 25.43 6.80
CA GLY A 413 6.52 25.38 5.73
C GLY A 413 7.06 26.76 5.43
N TRP A 414 8.33 26.80 5.03
CA TRP A 414 9.04 28.00 4.58
C TRP A 414 9.58 27.77 3.19
N ARG A 415 9.61 28.82 2.40
CA ARG A 415 10.12 28.86 1.05
C ARG A 415 10.96 30.09 0.84
N GLU A 416 12.13 29.91 0.20
CA GLU A 416 12.96 30.98 -0.35
C GLU A 416 13.19 30.70 -1.84
N THR A 417 13.15 31.73 -2.66
CA THR A 417 13.34 31.63 -4.11
C THR A 417 14.74 32.06 -4.54
N ASN A 418 15.12 31.75 -5.78
CA ASN A 418 16.36 32.21 -6.40
C ASN A 418 16.48 33.75 -6.43
N GLY A 419 15.37 34.48 -6.45
CA GLY A 419 15.32 35.94 -6.38
C GLY A 419 15.48 36.52 -4.99
N GLY A 420 15.51 35.67 -3.96
CA GLY A 420 15.55 36.09 -2.56
C GLY A 420 14.20 36.46 -1.97
N ASP A 421 13.10 36.19 -2.68
CA ASP A 421 11.76 36.35 -2.12
C ASP A 421 11.44 35.16 -1.20
N GLU A 422 10.84 35.45 -0.06
CA GLU A 422 10.49 34.48 0.97
C GLU A 422 8.98 34.36 1.11
N GLY A 423 8.53 33.28 1.77
CA GLY A 423 7.15 33.08 2.16
C GLY A 423 7.02 31.90 3.12
N ASP A 424 5.97 31.92 3.91
CA ASP A 424 5.62 30.81 4.80
C ASP A 424 4.12 30.51 4.80
N ALA A 425 3.76 29.32 5.25
CA ALA A 425 2.36 28.90 5.38
C ALA A 425 2.19 27.83 6.44
N ALA A 426 1.01 27.87 7.08
CA ALA A 426 0.65 26.92 8.13
C ALA A 426 -0.67 26.20 7.82
N ARG A 427 -0.77 24.94 8.29
CA ARG A 427 -1.93 24.07 8.13
C ARG A 427 -2.25 23.28 9.38
N LEU A 428 -3.52 23.09 9.65
CA LEU A 428 -4.03 22.03 10.52
C LEU A 428 -4.75 20.98 9.70
N GLN A 429 -4.52 19.71 10.03
CA GLN A 429 -5.20 18.60 9.39
C GLN A 429 -5.71 17.59 10.42
N LEU A 430 -6.96 17.15 10.24
CA LEU A 430 -7.57 16.04 10.95
C LEU A 430 -7.79 14.89 9.94
N GLY A 431 -7.29 13.70 10.25
CA GLY A 431 -7.47 12.50 9.45
C GLY A 431 -8.29 11.45 10.22
N LEU A 432 -9.37 10.96 9.62
CA LEU A 432 -10.15 9.83 10.12
C LEU A 432 -9.93 8.63 9.19
N VAL A 433 -9.33 7.55 9.71
CA VAL A 433 -8.98 6.36 8.92
C VAL A 433 -9.71 5.15 9.47
N TYR A 434 -10.36 4.39 8.58
CA TYR A 434 -10.93 3.08 8.87
C TYR A 434 -10.42 2.07 7.84
N SER A 435 -9.66 1.05 8.31
CA SER A 435 -9.12 -0.03 7.49
C SER A 435 -10.06 -1.24 7.44
N PHE A 436 -10.15 -1.95 6.33
CA PHE A 436 -10.98 -3.14 6.17
C PHE A 436 -10.22 -4.33 5.58
#